data_f505b196fcd277dfb2d2acfd449cf04f
#
_entry.id   f505b196fcd277dfb2d2acfd449cf04f
#
_cell.length_a   1.000
_cell.length_b   1.000
_cell.length_c   1.000
_cell.angle_alpha   90.00
_cell.angle_beta   90.00
_cell.angle_gamma   90.00
#
_symmetry.space_group_name_H-M   'P 1'
#
loop_
_entity.id
_entity.type
_entity.pdbx_description
1 polymer ?
#
loop_
_entity_poly.entity_id
_entity_poly.type
_entity_poly.pdbx_seq_one_letter_code
_entity_poly.pdbx_strand_id
1 'polypeptide(L)'
;MSFKHHKQMSESFLTAAFLSVSGGLQDAYTYIFRGKVFANAQTGNIVLLSQSIIDKDFGRAIHYLVPLLFFALGIAIAECIHVKFQRIQHIHWRQLVLVLEILLLLVVGFLPTRLNLMANAMVSFSCAMQVQSFRKVNGYAFASTMCIGNIRSGTDALCAFIRTRDKNTLRKSLCYWGIILLFAIGAGIGGYGITIFGMRTIWISCMLLLIGFLMMFIKEEQTEHMEPMTL
;
A
#
# COMPACT_ATOMS: atom_id res chain seq x y z
N MET A 1 1.84 24.03 25.68
CA MET A 1 1.10 24.13 24.40
C MET A 1 0.80 22.71 23.93
N SER A 2 -0.42 22.25 24.13
CA SER A 2 -0.85 20.92 23.66
C SER A 2 -1.25 21.05 22.18
N PHE A 3 -0.44 20.48 21.28
CA PHE A 3 -0.80 20.37 19.87
C PHE A 3 -1.90 19.31 19.76
N LYS A 4 -3.17 19.73 19.59
CA LYS A 4 -4.25 18.84 19.18
C LYS A 4 -3.88 18.26 17.82
N HIS A 5 -3.45 17.01 17.79
CA HIS A 5 -3.29 16.26 16.55
C HIS A 5 -4.69 16.03 15.94
N HIS A 6 -5.03 16.79 14.91
CA HIS A 6 -6.18 16.47 14.05
C HIS A 6 -5.89 15.11 13.39
N LYS A 7 -6.70 14.13 13.73
CA LYS A 7 -6.60 12.78 13.14
C LYS A 7 -7.07 12.88 11.69
N GLN A 8 -6.14 12.83 10.76
CA GLN A 8 -6.46 12.88 9.33
C GLN A 8 -7.05 11.53 8.90
N MET A 9 -8.17 11.52 8.16
CA MET A 9 -8.78 10.30 7.60
C MET A 9 -7.83 9.50 6.72
N SER A 10 -6.87 10.15 6.09
CA SER A 10 -5.78 9.48 5.36
C SER A 10 -4.89 8.59 6.24
N GLU A 11 -4.93 8.74 7.57
CA GLU A 11 -4.24 7.90 8.55
C GLU A 11 -5.20 6.98 9.31
N SER A 12 -6.46 6.87 8.88
CA SER A 12 -7.44 5.97 9.49
C SER A 12 -7.14 4.51 9.16
N PHE A 13 -7.53 3.60 10.07
CA PHE A 13 -7.44 2.16 9.82
C PHE A 13 -8.25 1.74 8.58
N LEU A 14 -9.38 2.39 8.35
CA LEU A 14 -10.27 2.04 7.25
C LEU A 14 -9.63 2.38 5.88
N THR A 15 -9.03 3.57 5.73
CA THR A 15 -8.24 3.90 4.53
C THR A 15 -7.09 2.89 4.34
N ALA A 16 -6.33 2.61 5.41
CA ALA A 16 -5.26 1.63 5.37
C ALA A 16 -5.74 0.22 4.97
N ALA A 17 -6.96 -0.16 5.36
CA ALA A 17 -7.57 -1.44 4.99
C ALA A 17 -7.76 -1.55 3.47
N PHE A 18 -8.36 -0.56 2.82
CA PHE A 18 -8.53 -0.56 1.36
C PHE A 18 -7.19 -0.56 0.63
N LEU A 19 -6.23 0.22 1.10
CA LEU A 19 -4.87 0.25 0.54
C LEU A 19 -4.17 -1.11 0.67
N SER A 20 -4.34 -1.81 1.81
CA SER A 20 -3.71 -3.11 2.03
C SER A 20 -4.33 -4.22 1.18
N VAL A 21 -5.66 -4.25 1.07
CA VAL A 21 -6.36 -5.19 0.16
C VAL A 21 -5.93 -4.94 -1.28
N SER A 22 -5.87 -3.67 -1.71
CA SER A 22 -5.38 -3.28 -3.04
C SER A 22 -3.93 -3.74 -3.26
N GLY A 23 -3.04 -3.52 -2.29
CA GLY A 23 -1.63 -3.92 -2.39
C GLY A 23 -1.44 -5.43 -2.51
N GLY A 24 -2.20 -6.22 -1.75
CA GLY A 24 -2.18 -7.68 -1.85
C GLY A 24 -2.69 -8.18 -3.22
N LEU A 25 -3.75 -7.56 -3.73
CA LEU A 25 -4.28 -7.84 -5.06
C LEU A 25 -3.25 -7.53 -6.15
N GLN A 26 -2.57 -6.40 -6.07
CA GLN A 26 -1.53 -5.98 -7.02
C GLN A 26 -0.35 -6.95 -7.03
N ASP A 27 0.11 -7.42 -5.87
CA ASP A 27 1.19 -8.42 -5.77
C ASP A 27 0.77 -9.77 -6.38
N ALA A 28 -0.42 -10.26 -6.07
CA ALA A 28 -0.94 -11.49 -6.65
C ALA A 28 -1.11 -11.36 -8.18
N TYR A 29 -1.62 -10.23 -8.65
CA TYR A 29 -1.80 -9.97 -10.07
C TYR A 29 -0.47 -9.97 -10.83
N THR A 30 0.53 -9.25 -10.36
CA THR A 30 1.83 -9.20 -11.05
C THR A 30 2.56 -10.53 -10.98
N TYR A 31 2.49 -11.22 -9.85
CA TYR A 31 3.16 -12.51 -9.70
C TYR A 31 2.49 -13.63 -10.50
N ILE A 32 1.17 -13.75 -10.44
CA ILE A 32 0.45 -14.86 -11.08
C ILE A 32 0.26 -14.61 -12.57
N PHE A 33 -0.12 -13.39 -12.97
CA PHE A 33 -0.56 -13.07 -14.33
C PHE A 33 0.52 -12.37 -15.18
N ARG A 34 1.41 -11.57 -14.57
CA ARG A 34 2.36 -10.72 -15.30
C ARG A 34 3.81 -11.24 -15.32
N GLY A 35 4.02 -12.52 -15.06
CA GLY A 35 5.33 -13.16 -15.26
C GLY A 35 6.21 -13.23 -14.01
N LYS A 36 5.61 -13.53 -12.84
CA LYS A 36 6.31 -13.85 -11.58
C LYS A 36 7.13 -12.71 -10.98
N VAL A 37 6.71 -11.47 -11.17
CA VAL A 37 7.29 -10.27 -10.54
C VAL A 37 6.42 -9.85 -9.36
N PHE A 38 7.02 -9.51 -8.23
CA PHE A 38 6.31 -8.88 -7.12
C PHE A 38 6.29 -7.35 -7.30
N ALA A 39 5.12 -6.73 -7.22
CA ALA A 39 5.00 -5.27 -7.30
C ALA A 39 5.53 -4.59 -6.03
N ASN A 40 5.27 -5.17 -4.85
CA ASN A 40 5.64 -4.64 -3.54
C ASN A 40 6.81 -5.38 -2.89
N ALA A 41 6.88 -6.72 -3.03
CA ALA A 41 7.87 -7.54 -2.34
C ALA A 41 9.22 -7.52 -3.07
N GLN A 42 9.88 -6.37 -3.11
CA GLN A 42 11.13 -6.15 -3.86
C GLN A 42 12.28 -7.06 -3.43
N THR A 43 12.28 -7.54 -2.18
CA THR A 43 13.27 -8.56 -1.73
C THR A 43 13.21 -9.82 -2.60
N GLY A 44 12.01 -10.27 -2.96
CA GLY A 44 11.84 -11.41 -3.88
C GLY A 44 12.41 -11.11 -5.26
N ASN A 45 12.15 -9.93 -5.80
CA ASN A 45 12.69 -9.50 -7.10
C ASN A 45 14.23 -9.43 -7.09
N ILE A 46 14.86 -8.98 -5.99
CA ILE A 46 16.33 -8.94 -5.85
C ILE A 46 16.90 -10.35 -5.88
N VAL A 47 16.30 -11.32 -5.19
CA VAL A 47 16.74 -12.72 -5.19
C VAL A 47 16.64 -13.30 -6.61
N LEU A 48 15.51 -13.10 -7.28
CA LEU A 48 15.28 -13.61 -8.64
C LEU A 48 16.18 -12.92 -9.68
N LEU A 49 16.46 -11.63 -9.52
CA LEU A 49 17.44 -10.89 -10.31
C LEU A 49 18.86 -11.51 -10.15
N SER A 50 19.30 -11.71 -8.91
CA SER A 50 20.62 -12.26 -8.63
C SER A 50 20.78 -13.67 -9.22
N GLN A 51 19.75 -14.52 -9.09
CA GLN A 51 19.75 -15.84 -9.71
C GLN A 51 19.83 -15.75 -11.23
N SER A 52 19.06 -14.86 -11.86
CA SER A 52 19.06 -14.68 -13.32
C SER A 52 20.42 -14.23 -13.87
N ILE A 53 21.17 -13.42 -13.09
CA ILE A 53 22.53 -13.00 -13.46
C ILE A 53 23.50 -14.19 -13.40
N ILE A 54 23.40 -15.02 -12.35
CA ILE A 54 24.24 -16.24 -12.20
C ILE A 54 23.98 -17.22 -13.35
N ASP A 55 22.69 -17.38 -13.71
CA ASP A 55 22.25 -18.24 -14.81
C ASP A 55 22.61 -17.67 -16.20
N LYS A 56 23.14 -16.43 -16.26
CA LYS A 56 23.46 -15.68 -17.49
C LYS A 56 22.21 -15.41 -18.36
N ASP A 57 21.02 -15.43 -17.74
CA ASP A 57 19.75 -15.07 -18.38
C ASP A 57 19.50 -13.57 -18.22
N PHE A 58 20.14 -12.76 -19.04
CA PHE A 58 20.03 -11.30 -18.99
C PHE A 58 18.62 -10.81 -19.32
N GLY A 59 17.85 -11.54 -20.12
CA GLY A 59 16.45 -11.21 -20.41
C GLY A 59 15.60 -11.28 -19.15
N ARG A 60 15.74 -12.34 -18.37
CA ARG A 60 15.07 -12.50 -17.09
C ARG A 60 15.63 -11.53 -16.03
N ALA A 61 16.92 -11.23 -16.04
CA ALA A 61 17.51 -10.24 -15.14
C ALA A 61 16.87 -8.84 -15.35
N ILE A 62 16.70 -8.39 -16.60
CA ILE A 62 16.03 -7.13 -16.92
C ILE A 62 14.57 -7.15 -16.46
N HIS A 63 13.90 -8.30 -16.56
CA HIS A 63 12.51 -8.46 -16.13
C HIS A 63 12.30 -8.17 -14.63
N TYR A 64 13.28 -8.44 -13.77
CA TYR A 64 13.25 -8.12 -12.35
C TYR A 64 13.88 -6.76 -12.03
N LEU A 65 14.90 -6.35 -12.77
CA LEU A 65 15.60 -5.08 -12.54
C LEU A 65 14.70 -3.87 -12.82
N VAL A 66 13.94 -3.88 -13.93
CA VAL A 66 13.12 -2.74 -14.33
C VAL A 66 12.04 -2.40 -13.28
N PRO A 67 11.22 -3.35 -12.77
CA PRO A 67 10.27 -3.05 -11.69
C PRO A 67 10.94 -2.52 -10.42
N LEU A 68 12.13 -3.02 -10.06
CA LEU A 68 12.91 -2.53 -8.92
C LEU A 68 13.31 -1.05 -9.09
N LEU A 69 13.80 -0.68 -10.27
CA LEU A 69 14.17 0.71 -10.58
C LEU A 69 12.93 1.64 -10.59
N PHE A 70 11.81 1.17 -11.15
CA PHE A 70 10.56 1.91 -11.16
C PHE A 70 9.95 2.04 -9.75
N PHE A 71 10.14 1.06 -8.87
CA PHE A 71 9.79 1.18 -7.47
C PHE A 71 10.59 2.29 -6.78
N ALA A 72 11.91 2.34 -6.96
CA ALA A 72 12.76 3.41 -6.43
C ALA A 72 12.35 4.79 -6.99
N LEU A 73 12.07 4.86 -8.31
CA LEU A 73 11.58 6.09 -8.95
C LEU A 73 10.23 6.53 -8.37
N GLY A 74 9.32 5.60 -8.11
CA GLY A 74 8.01 5.89 -7.49
C GLY A 74 8.15 6.53 -6.10
N ILE A 75 9.08 6.03 -5.27
CA ILE A 75 9.41 6.65 -3.98
C ILE A 75 9.90 8.09 -4.19
N ALA A 76 10.84 8.31 -5.12
CA ALA A 76 11.40 9.62 -5.38
C ALA A 76 10.34 10.63 -5.88
N ILE A 77 9.48 10.22 -6.80
CA ILE A 77 8.39 11.06 -7.32
C ILE A 77 7.36 11.37 -6.23
N ALA A 78 6.97 10.38 -5.40
CA ALA A 78 6.05 10.63 -4.28
C ALA A 78 6.64 11.64 -3.27
N GLU A 79 7.94 11.57 -3.00
CA GLU A 79 8.62 12.56 -2.14
C GLU A 79 8.65 13.95 -2.77
N CYS A 80 8.92 14.05 -4.07
CA CYS A 80 8.84 15.33 -4.80
C CYS A 80 7.42 15.92 -4.73
N ILE A 81 6.37 15.10 -4.92
CA ILE A 81 4.98 15.52 -4.78
C ILE A 81 4.72 16.01 -3.36
N HIS A 82 5.17 15.26 -2.35
CA HIS A 82 5.01 15.64 -0.94
C HIS A 82 5.62 17.01 -0.67
N VAL A 83 6.91 17.20 -0.99
CA VAL A 83 7.62 18.48 -0.75
C VAL A 83 6.94 19.66 -1.46
N LYS A 84 6.50 19.46 -2.72
CA LYS A 84 5.91 20.53 -3.53
C LYS A 84 4.49 20.89 -3.09
N PHE A 85 3.67 19.89 -2.72
CA PHE A 85 2.23 20.07 -2.50
C PHE A 85 1.80 20.02 -1.02
N GLN A 86 2.69 19.73 -0.05
CA GLN A 86 2.35 19.65 1.37
C GLN A 86 1.76 20.94 1.96
N ARG A 87 2.01 22.11 1.33
CA ARG A 87 1.54 23.43 1.78
C ARG A 87 0.23 23.88 1.11
N ILE A 88 -0.27 23.14 0.13
CA ILE A 88 -1.49 23.50 -0.60
C ILE A 88 -2.71 23.05 0.22
N GLN A 89 -3.61 24.00 0.54
CA GLN A 89 -4.77 23.77 1.41
C GLN A 89 -5.95 23.07 0.71
N HIS A 90 -6.08 23.19 -0.62
CA HIS A 90 -7.28 22.76 -1.35
C HIS A 90 -7.26 21.28 -1.77
N ILE A 91 -6.09 20.69 -2.03
CA ILE A 91 -5.95 19.27 -2.42
C ILE A 91 -4.86 18.67 -1.56
N HIS A 92 -5.22 17.65 -0.82
CA HIS A 92 -4.23 16.92 -0.03
C HIS A 92 -3.32 16.13 -0.97
N TRP A 93 -2.00 16.31 -0.87
CA TRP A 93 -1.00 15.66 -1.76
C TRP A 93 -1.17 14.12 -1.86
N ARG A 94 -1.64 13.45 -0.78
CA ARG A 94 -1.94 12.02 -0.79
C ARG A 94 -3.10 11.66 -1.73
N GLN A 95 -4.08 12.56 -1.90
CA GLN A 95 -5.17 12.36 -2.87
C GLN A 95 -4.66 12.40 -4.30
N LEU A 96 -3.71 13.31 -4.60
CA LEU A 96 -3.05 13.37 -5.91
C LEU A 96 -2.31 12.07 -6.20
N VAL A 97 -1.59 11.50 -5.23
CA VAL A 97 -0.91 10.22 -5.38
C VAL A 97 -1.90 9.10 -5.70
N LEU A 98 -3.02 8.99 -4.98
CA LEU A 98 -4.05 7.98 -5.28
C LEU A 98 -4.66 8.14 -6.66
N VAL A 99 -4.90 9.37 -7.12
CA VAL A 99 -5.39 9.61 -8.49
C VAL A 99 -4.38 9.11 -9.52
N LEU A 100 -3.10 9.43 -9.37
CA LEU A 100 -2.05 8.94 -10.26
C LEU A 100 -1.95 7.41 -10.25
N GLU A 101 -2.05 6.80 -9.08
CA GLU A 101 -2.06 5.34 -8.92
C GLU A 101 -3.25 4.72 -9.67
N ILE A 102 -4.47 5.22 -9.45
CA ILE A 102 -5.68 4.74 -10.14
C ILE A 102 -5.53 4.85 -11.66
N LEU A 103 -5.04 5.96 -12.17
CA LEU A 103 -4.84 6.16 -13.62
C LEU A 103 -3.81 5.19 -14.20
N LEU A 104 -2.69 4.96 -13.51
CA LEU A 104 -1.67 4.00 -13.93
C LEU A 104 -2.22 2.57 -13.97
N LEU A 105 -2.92 2.14 -12.91
CA LEU A 105 -3.51 0.80 -12.84
C LEU A 105 -4.64 0.60 -13.85
N LEU A 106 -5.39 1.67 -14.16
CA LEU A 106 -6.40 1.65 -15.21
C LEU A 106 -5.78 1.33 -16.58
N VAL A 107 -4.67 2.00 -16.92
CA VAL A 107 -3.89 1.73 -18.14
C VAL A 107 -3.36 0.30 -18.14
N VAL A 108 -2.81 -0.19 -17.02
CA VAL A 108 -2.29 -1.56 -16.88
C VAL A 108 -3.33 -2.62 -17.25
N GLY A 109 -4.61 -2.41 -16.92
CA GLY A 109 -5.70 -3.32 -17.26
C GLY A 109 -5.99 -3.46 -18.77
N PHE A 110 -5.48 -2.56 -19.60
CA PHE A 110 -5.57 -2.65 -21.06
C PHE A 110 -4.29 -3.21 -21.71
N LEU A 111 -3.17 -3.30 -20.98
CA LEU A 111 -1.91 -3.76 -21.56
C LEU A 111 -1.92 -5.27 -21.83
N PRO A 112 -1.66 -5.70 -23.08
CA PRO A 112 -1.56 -7.11 -23.40
C PRO A 112 -0.35 -7.76 -22.72
N THR A 113 -0.34 -9.09 -22.59
CA THR A 113 0.73 -9.84 -21.92
C THR A 113 2.11 -9.68 -22.55
N ARG A 114 2.20 -9.34 -23.84
CA ARG A 114 3.47 -8.99 -24.50
C ARG A 114 4.16 -7.76 -23.87
N LEU A 115 3.41 -6.93 -23.16
CA LEU A 115 3.90 -5.72 -22.47
C LEU A 115 4.01 -5.93 -20.93
N ASN A 116 4.20 -7.17 -20.48
CA ASN A 116 4.30 -7.48 -19.05
C ASN A 116 5.40 -6.68 -18.33
N LEU A 117 6.55 -6.45 -18.98
CA LEU A 117 7.63 -5.63 -18.39
C LEU A 117 7.15 -4.22 -18.06
N MET A 118 6.45 -3.58 -19.00
CA MET A 118 5.87 -2.24 -18.80
C MET A 118 4.78 -2.27 -17.73
N ALA A 119 3.88 -3.27 -17.76
CA ALA A 119 2.83 -3.42 -16.76
C ALA A 119 3.41 -3.56 -15.35
N ASN A 120 4.42 -4.43 -15.17
CA ASN A 120 5.10 -4.63 -13.90
C ASN A 120 5.82 -3.36 -13.41
N ALA A 121 6.49 -2.63 -14.32
CA ALA A 121 7.11 -1.34 -13.99
C ALA A 121 6.08 -0.32 -13.48
N MET A 122 4.93 -0.19 -14.18
CA MET A 122 3.87 0.73 -13.79
C MET A 122 3.24 0.36 -12.45
N VAL A 123 2.97 -0.94 -12.20
CA VAL A 123 2.40 -1.37 -10.91
C VAL A 123 3.40 -1.17 -9.78
N SER A 124 4.68 -1.52 -9.98
CA SER A 124 5.72 -1.31 -8.96
C SER A 124 5.93 0.17 -8.63
N PHE A 125 5.92 1.04 -9.64
CA PHE A 125 5.96 2.49 -9.47
C PHE A 125 4.76 2.99 -8.64
N SER A 126 3.56 2.56 -8.98
CA SER A 126 2.32 2.89 -8.30
C SER A 126 2.34 2.45 -6.82
N CYS A 127 2.70 1.19 -6.57
CA CYS A 127 2.86 0.66 -5.22
C CYS A 127 3.86 1.47 -4.38
N ALA A 128 4.98 1.86 -4.98
CA ALA A 128 6.00 2.64 -4.30
C ALA A 128 5.49 4.03 -3.90
N MET A 129 4.72 4.69 -4.76
CA MET A 129 4.07 5.97 -4.43
C MET A 129 3.10 5.81 -3.26
N GLN A 130 2.31 4.74 -3.23
CA GLN A 130 1.40 4.44 -2.12
C GLN A 130 2.16 4.24 -0.80
N VAL A 131 3.20 3.38 -0.80
CA VAL A 131 4.01 3.10 0.39
C VAL A 131 4.66 4.36 0.94
N GLN A 132 5.19 5.21 0.07
CA GLN A 132 5.84 6.46 0.47
C GLN A 132 4.84 7.47 1.05
N SER A 133 3.61 7.49 0.55
CA SER A 133 2.60 8.48 0.93
C SER A 133 1.81 8.09 2.18
N PHE A 134 1.59 6.80 2.41
CA PHE A 134 0.76 6.29 3.51
C PHE A 134 1.61 5.51 4.52
N ARG A 135 2.40 6.23 5.31
CA ARG A 135 3.36 5.65 6.27
C ARG A 135 2.81 5.48 7.68
N LYS A 136 1.60 5.96 7.96
CA LYS A 136 1.01 5.93 9.31
C LYS A 136 -0.43 5.46 9.28
N VAL A 137 -0.80 4.66 10.29
CA VAL A 137 -2.18 4.28 10.58
C VAL A 137 -2.43 4.48 12.08
N ASN A 138 -3.48 5.23 12.43
CA ASN A 138 -3.80 5.57 13.82
C ASN A 138 -2.58 6.11 14.62
N GLY A 139 -1.67 6.84 13.95
CA GLY A 139 -0.45 7.35 14.57
C GLY A 139 0.72 6.36 14.64
N TYR A 140 0.53 5.10 14.28
CA TYR A 140 1.60 4.09 14.24
C TYR A 140 2.27 4.06 12.87
N ALA A 141 3.61 3.92 12.86
CA ALA A 141 4.35 3.68 11.62
C ALA A 141 3.91 2.35 11.00
N PHE A 142 3.59 2.39 9.72
CA PHE A 142 2.95 1.28 9.02
C PHE A 142 3.32 1.31 7.53
N ALA A 143 3.22 0.17 6.88
CA ALA A 143 3.29 0.10 5.43
C ALA A 143 2.16 -0.81 4.93
N SER A 144 1.30 -0.29 4.04
CA SER A 144 0.11 -0.99 3.53
C SER A 144 0.45 -2.30 2.82
N THR A 145 1.66 -2.43 2.29
CA THR A 145 2.08 -3.52 1.42
C THR A 145 3.33 -4.26 1.90
N MET A 146 3.95 -3.82 3.02
CA MET A 146 5.16 -4.47 3.58
C MET A 146 4.82 -5.34 4.78
N CYS A 147 4.49 -6.61 4.55
CA CYS A 147 4.08 -7.53 5.61
C CYS A 147 5.16 -7.75 6.68
N ILE A 148 6.46 -7.85 6.31
CA ILE A 148 7.56 -8.13 7.25
C ILE A 148 7.66 -7.08 8.36
N GLY A 149 7.60 -5.79 8.02
CA GLY A 149 7.64 -4.71 9.01
C GLY A 149 6.43 -4.74 9.94
N ASN A 150 5.26 -5.04 9.40
CA ASN A 150 4.02 -5.16 10.17
C ASN A 150 4.02 -6.40 11.07
N ILE A 151 4.54 -7.56 10.61
CA ILE A 151 4.72 -8.78 11.43
C ILE A 151 5.61 -8.46 12.63
N ARG A 152 6.79 -7.86 12.40
CA ARG A 152 7.71 -7.47 13.46
C ARG A 152 7.01 -6.57 14.50
N SER A 153 6.42 -5.46 14.05
CA SER A 153 5.79 -4.49 14.94
C SER A 153 4.57 -5.05 15.67
N GLY A 154 3.79 -5.90 15.01
CA GLY A 154 2.63 -6.59 15.59
C GLY A 154 3.04 -7.58 16.67
N THR A 155 4.09 -8.36 16.42
CA THR A 155 4.64 -9.34 17.39
C THR A 155 5.27 -8.63 18.59
N ASP A 156 6.08 -7.58 18.36
CA ASP A 156 6.66 -6.79 19.46
C ASP A 156 5.58 -6.19 20.37
N ALA A 157 4.51 -5.64 19.77
CA ALA A 157 3.38 -5.11 20.52
C ALA A 157 2.62 -6.21 21.29
N LEU A 158 2.47 -7.42 20.72
CA LEU A 158 1.85 -8.54 21.40
C LEU A 158 2.67 -9.00 22.61
N CYS A 159 3.98 -9.13 22.46
CA CYS A 159 4.90 -9.47 23.54
C CYS A 159 4.87 -8.41 24.66
N ALA A 160 4.82 -7.13 24.28
CA ALA A 160 4.69 -6.04 25.25
C ALA A 160 3.34 -6.13 26.00
N PHE A 161 2.22 -6.39 25.31
CA PHE A 161 0.92 -6.60 25.93
C PHE A 161 0.92 -7.77 26.94
N ILE A 162 1.55 -8.88 26.61
CA ILE A 162 1.64 -10.04 27.51
C ILE A 162 2.31 -9.64 28.82
N ARG A 163 3.33 -8.77 28.78
CA ARG A 163 4.09 -8.30 29.96
C ARG A 163 3.34 -7.22 30.76
N THR A 164 2.75 -6.24 30.05
CA THR A 164 2.21 -5.02 30.69
C THR A 164 0.71 -5.05 30.90
N ARG A 165 -0.02 -5.92 30.18
CA ARG A 165 -1.49 -5.99 30.11
C ARG A 165 -2.15 -4.67 29.67
N ASP A 166 -1.38 -3.77 29.01
CA ASP A 166 -1.91 -2.52 28.50
C ASP A 166 -2.76 -2.74 27.25
N LYS A 167 -4.04 -2.34 27.30
CA LYS A 167 -5.01 -2.48 26.21
C LYS A 167 -4.61 -1.68 24.95
N ASN A 168 -3.89 -0.57 25.09
CA ASN A 168 -3.44 0.22 23.94
C ASN A 168 -2.39 -0.55 23.13
N THR A 169 -1.51 -1.27 23.83
CA THR A 169 -0.50 -2.13 23.21
C THR A 169 -1.15 -3.32 22.48
N LEU A 170 -2.20 -3.92 23.07
CA LEU A 170 -3.00 -4.94 22.38
C LEU A 170 -3.66 -4.38 21.11
N ARG A 171 -4.30 -3.21 21.19
CA ARG A 171 -4.94 -2.55 20.06
C ARG A 171 -3.93 -2.27 18.94
N LYS A 172 -2.72 -1.85 19.30
CA LYS A 172 -1.61 -1.65 18.34
C LYS A 172 -1.26 -2.96 17.64
N SER A 173 -1.10 -4.06 18.37
CA SER A 173 -0.82 -5.39 17.81
C SER A 173 -1.91 -5.83 16.84
N LEU A 174 -3.19 -5.74 17.25
CA LEU A 174 -4.34 -6.11 16.43
C LEU A 174 -4.42 -5.27 15.14
N CYS A 175 -4.02 -3.99 15.18
CA CYS A 175 -3.96 -3.14 14.01
C CYS A 175 -2.97 -3.69 12.97
N TYR A 176 -1.75 -4.07 13.38
CA TYR A 176 -0.74 -4.63 12.46
C TYR A 176 -1.16 -5.99 11.89
N TRP A 177 -1.67 -6.89 12.73
CA TRP A 177 -2.14 -8.20 12.27
C TRP A 177 -3.37 -8.09 11.36
N GLY A 178 -4.27 -7.14 11.65
CA GLY A 178 -5.41 -6.83 10.78
C GLY A 178 -4.97 -6.40 9.37
N ILE A 179 -3.96 -5.54 9.27
CA ILE A 179 -3.39 -5.10 7.98
C ILE A 179 -2.80 -6.28 7.19
N ILE A 180 -2.06 -7.18 7.85
CA ILE A 180 -1.49 -8.37 7.21
C ILE A 180 -2.60 -9.28 6.68
N LEU A 181 -3.65 -9.50 7.49
CA LEU A 181 -4.80 -10.30 7.07
C LEU A 181 -5.52 -9.69 5.87
N LEU A 182 -5.72 -8.36 5.87
CA LEU A 182 -6.34 -7.63 4.76
C LEU A 182 -5.50 -7.72 3.48
N PHE A 183 -4.18 -7.63 3.59
CA PHE A 183 -3.27 -7.86 2.46
C PHE A 183 -3.42 -9.29 1.92
N ALA A 184 -3.45 -10.30 2.79
CA ALA A 184 -3.63 -11.69 2.38
C ALA A 184 -4.99 -11.94 1.71
N ILE A 185 -6.07 -11.33 2.22
CA ILE A 185 -7.40 -11.33 1.58
C ILE A 185 -7.32 -10.71 0.19
N GLY A 186 -6.65 -9.57 0.04
CA GLY A 186 -6.44 -8.91 -1.24
C GLY A 186 -5.69 -9.79 -2.23
N ALA A 187 -4.64 -10.48 -1.79
CA ALA A 187 -3.90 -11.43 -2.63
C ALA A 187 -4.79 -12.61 -3.07
N GLY A 188 -5.64 -13.12 -2.17
CA GLY A 188 -6.63 -14.16 -2.50
C GLY A 188 -7.66 -13.68 -3.53
N ILE A 189 -8.21 -12.48 -3.36
CA ILE A 189 -9.13 -11.84 -4.31
C ILE A 189 -8.44 -11.67 -5.67
N GLY A 190 -7.17 -11.22 -5.69
CA GLY A 190 -6.38 -11.07 -6.90
C GLY A 190 -6.17 -12.40 -7.62
N GLY A 191 -5.74 -13.43 -6.89
CA GLY A 191 -5.54 -14.78 -7.43
C GLY A 191 -6.82 -15.38 -8.04
N TYR A 192 -7.94 -15.28 -7.34
CA TYR A 192 -9.25 -15.75 -7.84
C TYR A 192 -9.76 -14.87 -8.99
N GLY A 193 -9.64 -13.55 -8.89
CA GLY A 193 -10.08 -12.61 -9.91
C GLY A 193 -9.39 -12.83 -11.26
N ILE A 194 -8.11 -13.24 -11.27
CA ILE A 194 -7.37 -13.58 -12.50
C ILE A 194 -8.04 -14.71 -13.27
N THR A 195 -8.62 -15.70 -12.61
CA THR A 195 -9.30 -16.83 -13.26
C THR A 195 -10.58 -16.40 -13.97
N ILE A 196 -11.20 -15.28 -13.54
CA ILE A 196 -12.47 -14.78 -14.09
C ILE A 196 -12.23 -13.64 -15.08
N PHE A 197 -11.42 -12.65 -14.71
CA PHE A 197 -11.27 -11.39 -15.44
C PHE A 197 -9.92 -11.26 -16.18
N GLY A 198 -8.97 -12.18 -15.96
CA GLY A 198 -7.66 -12.15 -16.57
C GLY A 198 -6.93 -10.83 -16.29
N MET A 199 -6.51 -10.14 -17.37
CA MET A 199 -5.78 -8.87 -17.26
C MET A 199 -6.58 -7.73 -16.61
N ARG A 200 -7.92 -7.78 -16.65
CA ARG A 200 -8.79 -6.74 -16.09
C ARG A 200 -8.94 -6.84 -14.57
N THR A 201 -8.44 -7.91 -13.94
CA THR A 201 -8.47 -8.08 -12.47
C THR A 201 -7.88 -6.88 -11.73
N ILE A 202 -6.89 -6.20 -12.32
CA ILE A 202 -6.26 -5.01 -11.73
C ILE A 202 -7.27 -3.86 -11.49
N TRP A 203 -8.38 -3.82 -12.23
CA TRP A 203 -9.41 -2.79 -12.04
C TRP A 203 -10.18 -2.93 -10.73
N ILE A 204 -10.17 -4.11 -10.10
CA ILE A 204 -10.68 -4.27 -8.73
C ILE A 204 -9.84 -3.41 -7.77
N SER A 205 -8.51 -3.36 -7.98
CA SER A 205 -7.63 -2.47 -7.24
C SER A 205 -7.99 -1.00 -7.46
N CYS A 206 -8.29 -0.58 -8.69
CA CYS A 206 -8.75 0.78 -8.98
C CYS A 206 -10.02 1.13 -8.18
N MET A 207 -10.99 0.21 -8.08
CA MET A 207 -12.21 0.41 -7.29
C MET A 207 -11.92 0.54 -5.80
N LEU A 208 -11.05 -0.30 -5.24
CA LEU A 208 -10.65 -0.23 -3.84
C LEU A 208 -9.95 1.09 -3.50
N LEU A 209 -9.04 1.53 -4.38
CA LEU A 209 -8.34 2.81 -4.23
C LEU A 209 -9.29 4.01 -4.38
N LEU A 210 -10.27 3.93 -5.28
CA LEU A 210 -11.30 4.97 -5.43
C LEU A 210 -12.15 5.10 -4.17
N ILE A 211 -12.54 3.98 -3.54
CA ILE A 211 -13.24 4.00 -2.26
C ILE A 211 -12.36 4.66 -1.19
N GLY A 212 -11.08 4.25 -1.08
CA GLY A 212 -10.11 4.87 -0.17
C GLY A 212 -9.95 6.37 -0.40
N PHE A 213 -9.90 6.79 -1.67
CA PHE A 213 -9.85 8.19 -2.07
C PHE A 213 -11.10 8.98 -1.63
N LEU A 214 -12.29 8.45 -1.90
CA LEU A 214 -13.56 9.10 -1.52
C LEU A 214 -13.69 9.23 0.00
N MET A 215 -13.24 8.24 0.75
CA MET A 215 -13.25 8.28 2.21
C MET A 215 -12.37 9.39 2.80
N MET A 216 -11.34 9.83 2.08
CA MET A 216 -10.48 10.93 2.54
C MET A 216 -11.19 12.29 2.53
N PHE A 217 -12.35 12.42 1.86
CA PHE A 217 -13.18 13.63 1.88
C PHE A 217 -14.16 13.64 3.06
N ILE A 218 -14.40 12.50 3.70
CA ILE A 218 -15.27 12.43 4.87
C ILE A 218 -14.51 13.03 6.05
N LYS A 219 -14.91 14.21 6.52
CA LYS A 219 -14.40 14.78 7.75
C LYS A 219 -14.91 13.93 8.91
N GLU A 220 -14.00 13.44 9.75
CA GLU A 220 -14.38 12.82 11.02
C GLU A 220 -15.02 13.95 11.86
N GLU A 221 -16.36 13.93 12.02
CA GLU A 221 -17.04 14.79 12.98
C GLU A 221 -16.46 14.46 14.36
N GLN A 222 -15.80 15.45 14.95
CA GLN A 222 -15.36 15.34 16.34
C GLN A 222 -16.61 15.20 17.19
N THR A 223 -16.82 14.06 17.79
CA THR A 223 -17.69 13.94 18.95
C THR A 223 -17.05 14.81 20.04
N GLU A 224 -17.50 16.05 20.17
CA GLU A 224 -17.23 16.89 21.34
C GLU A 224 -17.82 16.14 22.53
N HIS A 225 -17.00 15.42 23.26
CA HIS A 225 -17.33 15.06 24.62
C HIS A 225 -17.44 16.38 25.39
N MET A 226 -18.68 16.82 25.60
CA MET A 226 -19.02 17.78 26.61
C MET A 226 -18.49 17.24 27.94
N GLU A 227 -17.40 17.81 28.44
CA GLU A 227 -17.07 17.70 29.84
C GLU A 227 -18.23 18.30 30.63
N PRO A 228 -18.79 17.59 31.62
CA PRO A 228 -19.79 18.20 32.49
C PRO A 228 -19.11 19.35 33.22
N MET A 229 -19.65 20.58 33.05
CA MET A 229 -19.32 21.72 33.90
C MET A 229 -19.65 21.32 35.35
N THR A 230 -18.63 20.98 36.14
CA THR A 230 -18.75 20.97 37.60
C THR A 230 -18.84 22.42 38.06
N LEU A 231 -20.02 22.74 38.61
CA LEU A 231 -20.28 23.92 39.40
C LEU A 231 -19.50 23.84 40.74
#